data_c390118f8b52ba9474b6effb13b04032
#
_entry.id   c390118f8b52ba9474b6effb13b04032
#
_cell.length_a   1.000
_cell.length_b   1.000
_cell.length_c   1.000
_cell.angle_alpha   90.00
_cell.angle_beta   90.00
_cell.angle_gamma   90.00
#
_symmetry.space_group_name_H-M   'P 1'
#
loop_
_entity.id
_entity.type
_entity.pdbx_description
1 polymer ?
#
loop_
_entity_poly.entity_id
_entity_poly.type
_entity_poly.pdbx_seq_one_letter_code
_entity_poly.pdbx_strand_id
1 'polypeptide(L)'
;MIWFNKRIQIVPCEVSPRVCFSAAANFVGSGVLGGIGVVTLTKVKHRRELLFASLPTLFAIHQFTEGFVWLGLDGYLKPAATHYWGEAFMLFAQGLLPFLMPLSVQLFEPNTPSRRRMVPFTILGGITTLYMLWALMSFPTSIYVQGNSIVYINPGTQITALAAIYIICTCGSLFFSKEPPMVLFGGANLLALLFVMAVKRYAFTSLWCAYAAFASVIILAYFWQSRALRPFLYTKHA
;
A
#
# COMPACT_ATOMS: atom_id res chain seq x y z
N MET A 1 22.48 7.71 -24.33
CA MET A 1 21.67 6.81 -25.18
C MET A 1 21.92 5.36 -24.76
N ILE A 2 21.65 4.99 -23.44
CA ILE A 2 22.00 3.69 -22.83
C ILE A 2 20.77 3.05 -22.13
N TRP A 3 19.53 3.46 -22.47
CA TRP A 3 18.33 3.12 -21.68
C TRP A 3 17.48 1.97 -22.26
N PHE A 4 17.87 1.26 -23.33
CA PHE A 4 16.96 0.35 -24.04
C PHE A 4 17.32 -1.15 -24.01
N ASN A 5 18.22 -1.63 -23.15
CA ASN A 5 18.55 -3.07 -23.13
C ASN A 5 18.34 -3.73 -21.75
N LYS A 6 17.27 -3.36 -21.03
CA LYS A 6 16.82 -4.15 -19.89
C LYS A 6 16.12 -5.41 -20.43
N ARG A 7 16.77 -6.57 -20.34
CA ARG A 7 16.18 -7.87 -20.70
C ARG A 7 14.99 -8.16 -19.80
N ILE A 8 13.80 -8.12 -20.38
CA ILE A 8 12.56 -8.55 -19.74
C ILE A 8 12.59 -10.08 -19.73
N GLN A 9 12.73 -10.71 -18.58
CA GLN A 9 12.51 -12.14 -18.42
C GLN A 9 11.06 -12.37 -18.03
N ILE A 10 10.20 -12.59 -19.02
CA ILE A 10 8.85 -13.11 -18.83
C ILE A 10 8.93 -14.61 -18.94
N VAL A 11 8.74 -15.33 -17.85
CA VAL A 11 8.64 -16.79 -17.86
C VAL A 11 7.18 -17.15 -18.15
N PRO A 12 6.89 -17.92 -19.24
CA PRO A 12 5.53 -18.32 -19.57
C PRO A 12 4.93 -19.16 -18.44
N CYS A 13 3.66 -18.93 -18.15
CA CYS A 13 2.94 -19.59 -17.07
C CYS A 13 2.17 -20.82 -17.56
N GLU A 14 2.24 -21.92 -16.81
CA GLU A 14 1.29 -23.02 -16.95
C GLU A 14 -0.12 -22.56 -16.55
N VAL A 15 -1.07 -22.80 -17.45
CA VAL A 15 -2.47 -22.40 -17.30
C VAL A 15 -3.14 -23.31 -16.25
N SER A 16 -3.19 -22.84 -15.01
CA SER A 16 -4.01 -23.41 -13.94
C SER A 16 -5.20 -22.48 -13.65
N PRO A 17 -6.41 -22.98 -13.35
CA PRO A 17 -7.55 -22.11 -13.04
C PRO A 17 -7.30 -21.34 -11.74
N ARG A 18 -7.02 -20.05 -11.87
CA ARG A 18 -6.68 -19.14 -10.75
C ARG A 18 -7.92 -18.36 -10.36
N VAL A 19 -8.59 -18.78 -9.27
CA VAL A 19 -9.86 -18.16 -8.84
C VAL A 19 -9.65 -16.93 -7.95
N CYS A 20 -8.58 -16.87 -7.15
CA CYS A 20 -8.41 -15.81 -6.13
C CYS A 20 -7.43 -14.70 -6.49
N PHE A 21 -6.48 -14.94 -7.42
CA PHE A 21 -5.49 -13.96 -7.86
C PHE A 21 -5.48 -13.95 -9.39
N SER A 22 -6.19 -13.02 -9.99
CA SER A 22 -6.37 -12.87 -11.43
C SER A 22 -6.63 -11.41 -11.79
N ALA A 23 -6.53 -11.06 -13.06
CA ALA A 23 -6.90 -9.72 -13.54
C ALA A 23 -8.32 -9.33 -13.10
N ALA A 24 -9.31 -10.24 -13.26
CA ALA A 24 -10.69 -10.01 -12.87
C ALA A 24 -10.84 -9.71 -11.37
N ALA A 25 -10.19 -10.51 -10.49
CA ALA A 25 -10.22 -10.30 -9.05
C ALA A 25 -9.64 -8.93 -8.66
N ASN A 26 -8.55 -8.52 -9.30
CA ASN A 26 -7.92 -7.22 -9.08
C ASN A 26 -8.81 -6.06 -9.53
N PHE A 27 -9.47 -6.15 -10.69
CA PHE A 27 -10.38 -5.09 -11.15
C PHE A 27 -11.64 -5.00 -10.28
N VAL A 28 -12.24 -6.13 -9.88
CA VAL A 28 -13.38 -6.14 -8.94
C VAL A 28 -12.96 -5.57 -7.59
N GLY A 29 -11.82 -6.00 -7.05
CA GLY A 29 -11.25 -5.46 -5.80
C GLY A 29 -11.00 -3.96 -5.88
N SER A 30 -10.44 -3.48 -6.99
CA SER A 30 -10.26 -2.04 -7.25
C SER A 30 -11.58 -1.28 -7.25
N GLY A 31 -12.62 -1.81 -7.89
CA GLY A 31 -13.96 -1.19 -7.89
C GLY A 31 -14.54 -1.08 -6.49
N VAL A 32 -14.47 -2.14 -5.69
CA VAL A 32 -14.93 -2.15 -4.29
C VAL A 32 -14.14 -1.15 -3.44
N LEU A 33 -12.81 -1.15 -3.54
CA LEU A 33 -11.95 -0.22 -2.81
C LEU A 33 -12.18 1.24 -3.25
N GLY A 34 -12.41 1.47 -4.54
CA GLY A 34 -12.77 2.78 -5.07
C GLY A 34 -14.07 3.29 -4.47
N GLY A 35 -15.10 2.45 -4.39
CA GLY A 35 -16.36 2.77 -3.71
C GLY A 35 -16.16 3.11 -2.23
N ILE A 36 -15.38 2.29 -1.50
CA ILE A 36 -15.00 2.54 -0.10
C ILE A 36 -14.27 3.89 0.00
N GLY A 37 -13.32 4.16 -0.89
CA GLY A 37 -12.55 5.40 -0.92
C GLY A 37 -13.41 6.64 -1.13
N VAL A 38 -14.31 6.60 -2.11
CA VAL A 38 -15.26 7.70 -2.36
C VAL A 38 -16.12 7.96 -1.13
N VAL A 39 -16.72 6.91 -0.55
CA VAL A 39 -17.54 7.05 0.67
C VAL A 39 -16.72 7.61 1.83
N THR A 40 -15.46 7.15 2.00
CA THR A 40 -14.58 7.66 3.06
C THR A 40 -14.30 9.15 2.87
N LEU A 41 -13.99 9.58 1.64
CA LEU A 41 -13.72 10.99 1.32
C LEU A 41 -14.91 11.89 1.57
N THR A 42 -16.17 11.42 1.35
CA THR A 42 -17.38 12.21 1.71
C THR A 42 -17.52 12.46 3.21
N LYS A 43 -16.82 11.70 4.05
CA LYS A 43 -16.84 11.86 5.52
C LYS A 43 -15.78 12.82 6.04
N VAL A 44 -14.86 13.29 5.20
CA VAL A 44 -13.79 14.24 5.56
C VAL A 44 -14.39 15.59 5.94
N LYS A 45 -13.97 16.15 7.06
CA LYS A 45 -14.37 17.50 7.53
C LYS A 45 -13.19 18.48 7.55
N HIS A 46 -11.98 17.99 7.74
CA HIS A 46 -10.79 18.83 7.85
C HIS A 46 -9.73 18.42 6.82
N ARG A 47 -9.03 19.40 6.25
CA ARG A 47 -7.97 19.15 5.25
C ARG A 47 -6.89 18.19 5.72
N ARG A 48 -6.60 18.18 7.03
CA ARG A 48 -5.61 17.26 7.64
C ARG A 48 -6.01 15.79 7.55
N GLU A 49 -7.31 15.50 7.37
CA GLU A 49 -7.85 14.14 7.28
C GLU A 49 -7.74 13.58 5.84
N LEU A 50 -7.56 14.45 4.84
CA LEU A 50 -7.66 14.10 3.42
C LEU A 50 -6.69 12.99 3.02
N LEU A 51 -5.41 13.10 3.40
CA LEU A 51 -4.41 12.12 2.95
C LEU A 51 -4.69 10.73 3.56
N PHE A 52 -5.07 10.66 4.83
CA PHE A 52 -5.45 9.39 5.46
C PHE A 52 -6.75 8.82 4.88
N ALA A 53 -7.75 9.66 4.65
CA ALA A 53 -9.03 9.28 4.04
C ALA A 53 -8.89 8.87 2.56
N SER A 54 -7.84 9.33 1.86
CA SER A 54 -7.58 8.96 0.46
C SER A 54 -6.87 7.60 0.31
N LEU A 55 -6.34 7.01 1.38
CA LEU A 55 -5.63 5.72 1.30
C LEU A 55 -6.44 4.62 0.63
N PRO A 56 -7.76 4.42 0.91
CA PRO A 56 -8.55 3.41 0.20
C PRO A 56 -8.63 3.68 -1.32
N THR A 57 -8.73 4.94 -1.75
CA THR A 57 -8.71 5.31 -3.17
C THR A 57 -7.34 5.03 -3.80
N LEU A 58 -6.25 5.34 -3.09
CA LEU A 58 -4.90 5.03 -3.55
C LEU A 58 -4.67 3.52 -3.66
N PHE A 59 -5.19 2.74 -2.72
CA PHE A 59 -5.16 1.28 -2.79
C PHE A 59 -6.02 0.73 -3.94
N ALA A 60 -7.16 1.38 -4.26
CA ALA A 60 -7.96 1.03 -5.43
C ALA A 60 -7.15 1.21 -6.73
N ILE A 61 -6.48 2.35 -6.89
CA ILE A 61 -5.61 2.61 -8.04
C ILE A 61 -4.48 1.58 -8.10
N HIS A 62 -3.86 1.28 -6.98
CA HIS A 62 -2.80 0.28 -6.89
C HIS A 62 -3.27 -1.11 -7.29
N GLN A 63 -4.44 -1.54 -6.80
CA GLN A 63 -5.08 -2.80 -7.19
C GLN A 63 -5.40 -2.84 -8.68
N PHE A 64 -5.86 -1.72 -9.23
CA PHE A 64 -6.13 -1.57 -10.66
C PHE A 64 -4.87 -1.77 -11.51
N THR A 65 -3.73 -1.20 -11.08
CA THR A 65 -2.45 -1.41 -11.79
C THR A 65 -2.01 -2.87 -11.77
N GLU A 66 -2.21 -3.61 -10.67
CA GLU A 66 -1.89 -5.03 -10.61
C GLU A 66 -2.77 -5.86 -11.55
N GLY A 67 -4.04 -5.46 -11.75
CA GLY A 67 -4.91 -6.07 -12.74
C GLY A 67 -4.32 -6.06 -14.16
N PHE A 68 -3.68 -4.96 -14.56
CA PHE A 68 -2.97 -4.89 -15.85
C PHE A 68 -1.70 -5.71 -15.89
N VAL A 69 -0.99 -5.85 -14.77
CA VAL A 69 0.16 -6.78 -14.70
C VAL A 69 -0.30 -8.21 -14.95
N TRP A 70 -1.42 -8.64 -14.34
CA TRP A 70 -2.02 -9.94 -14.62
C TRP A 70 -2.38 -10.13 -16.10
N LEU A 71 -3.07 -9.15 -16.72
CA LEU A 71 -3.39 -9.19 -18.15
C LEU A 71 -2.13 -9.35 -19.01
N GLY A 72 -1.04 -8.70 -18.61
CA GLY A 72 0.23 -8.81 -19.32
C GLY A 72 0.88 -10.19 -19.17
N LEU A 73 0.87 -10.76 -17.96
CA LEU A 73 1.41 -12.09 -17.69
C LEU A 73 0.57 -13.22 -18.30
N ASP A 74 -0.74 -12.97 -18.49
CA ASP A 74 -1.64 -13.87 -19.20
C ASP A 74 -1.56 -13.71 -20.74
N GLY A 75 -0.67 -12.83 -21.25
CA GLY A 75 -0.39 -12.68 -22.70
C GLY A 75 -1.31 -11.70 -23.44
N TYR A 76 -2.22 -10.99 -22.75
CA TYR A 76 -3.12 -10.01 -23.38
C TYR A 76 -2.44 -8.66 -23.68
N LEU A 77 -1.28 -8.38 -23.09
CA LEU A 77 -0.54 -7.14 -23.29
C LEU A 77 0.87 -7.42 -23.83
N LYS A 78 1.43 -6.44 -24.55
CA LYS A 78 2.82 -6.49 -24.97
C LYS A 78 3.77 -6.49 -23.77
N PRO A 79 4.92 -7.18 -23.83
CA PRO A 79 5.89 -7.24 -22.73
C PRO A 79 6.30 -5.88 -22.17
N ALA A 80 6.49 -4.88 -23.04
CA ALA A 80 6.81 -3.52 -22.61
C ALA A 80 5.69 -2.89 -21.74
N ALA A 81 4.42 -3.08 -22.12
CA ALA A 81 3.29 -2.58 -21.35
C ALA A 81 3.17 -3.28 -19.99
N THR A 82 3.38 -4.61 -19.95
CA THR A 82 3.41 -5.40 -18.70
C THR A 82 4.48 -4.88 -17.76
N HIS A 83 5.66 -4.56 -18.29
CA HIS A 83 6.76 -4.01 -17.49
C HIS A 83 6.39 -2.64 -16.91
N TYR A 84 5.83 -1.72 -17.71
CA TYR A 84 5.41 -0.40 -17.23
C TYR A 84 4.36 -0.49 -16.11
N TRP A 85 3.36 -1.37 -16.24
CA TRP A 85 2.36 -1.57 -15.20
C TRP A 85 2.98 -2.17 -13.93
N GLY A 86 3.92 -3.09 -14.06
CA GLY A 86 4.65 -3.64 -12.91
C GLY A 86 5.54 -2.62 -12.22
N GLU A 87 6.22 -1.75 -12.97
CA GLU A 87 6.99 -0.64 -12.38
C GLU A 87 6.07 0.36 -11.67
N ALA A 88 4.91 0.70 -12.25
CA ALA A 88 3.90 1.55 -11.61
C ALA A 88 3.37 0.94 -10.31
N PHE A 89 3.14 -0.38 -10.30
CA PHE A 89 2.75 -1.11 -9.10
C PHE A 89 3.83 -1.04 -8.01
N MET A 90 5.08 -1.34 -8.35
CA MET A 90 6.22 -1.29 -7.44
C MET A 90 6.52 0.13 -6.94
N LEU A 91 6.35 1.14 -7.80
CA LEU A 91 6.50 2.54 -7.45
C LEU A 91 5.60 2.92 -6.26
N PHE A 92 4.35 2.50 -6.29
CA PHE A 92 3.43 2.75 -5.20
C PHE A 92 3.76 1.89 -3.97
N ALA A 93 3.83 0.56 -4.14
CA ALA A 93 3.96 -0.38 -3.02
C ALA A 93 5.28 -0.23 -2.26
N GLN A 94 6.38 -0.09 -2.97
CA GLN A 94 7.71 0.02 -2.36
C GLN A 94 8.24 1.46 -2.36
N GLY A 95 7.91 2.24 -3.40
CA GLY A 95 8.41 3.59 -3.55
C GLY A 95 7.71 4.60 -2.64
N LEU A 96 6.39 4.69 -2.67
CA LEU A 96 5.65 5.80 -2.04
C LEU A 96 5.15 5.50 -0.63
N LEU A 97 4.73 4.27 -0.32
CA LEU A 97 4.12 3.94 0.96
C LEU A 97 4.97 4.23 2.19
N PRO A 98 6.31 4.04 2.19
CA PRO A 98 7.15 4.38 3.34
C PRO A 98 7.03 5.84 3.80
N PHE A 99 6.75 6.75 2.87
CA PHE A 99 6.53 8.17 3.15
C PHE A 99 5.05 8.51 3.36
N LEU A 100 4.17 7.99 2.49
CA LEU A 100 2.74 8.33 2.53
C LEU A 100 2.07 7.88 3.84
N MET A 101 2.43 6.70 4.37
CA MET A 101 1.84 6.19 5.59
C MET A 101 2.15 7.08 6.81
N PRO A 102 3.41 7.30 7.19
CA PRO A 102 3.70 8.15 8.35
C PRO A 102 3.24 9.59 8.15
N LEU A 103 3.32 10.15 6.94
CA LEU A 103 2.84 11.48 6.63
C LEU A 103 1.32 11.59 6.84
N SER A 104 0.55 10.61 6.36
CA SER A 104 -0.91 10.60 6.48
C SER A 104 -1.35 10.57 7.94
N VAL A 105 -0.71 9.74 8.76
CA VAL A 105 -0.98 9.63 10.20
C VAL A 105 -0.55 10.88 10.95
N GLN A 106 0.62 11.44 10.61
CA GLN A 106 1.13 12.66 11.22
C GLN A 106 0.23 13.86 10.93
N LEU A 107 -0.26 14.02 9.70
CA LEU A 107 -1.19 15.10 9.34
C LEU A 107 -2.55 14.91 10.02
N PHE A 108 -3.00 13.67 10.13
CA PHE A 108 -4.26 13.30 10.77
C PHE A 108 -4.28 13.59 12.28
N GLU A 109 -3.15 13.40 12.99
CA GLU A 109 -3.03 13.54 14.43
C GLU A 109 -3.30 14.97 14.91
N PRO A 110 -4.35 15.20 15.73
CA PRO A 110 -4.67 16.54 16.26
C PRO A 110 -3.73 16.98 17.37
N ASN A 111 -3.17 16.02 18.13
CA ASN A 111 -2.31 16.30 19.28
C ASN A 111 -0.91 16.70 18.83
N THR A 112 -0.52 17.95 19.08
CA THR A 112 0.79 18.49 18.65
C THR A 112 2.00 17.75 19.22
N PRO A 113 2.09 17.35 20.49
CA PRO A 113 3.18 16.54 21.01
C PRO A 113 3.29 15.17 20.31
N SER A 114 2.18 14.47 20.09
CA SER A 114 2.16 13.19 19.36
C SER A 114 2.59 13.37 17.92
N ARG A 115 2.06 14.39 17.23
CA ARG A 115 2.44 14.73 15.86
C ARG A 115 3.94 15.00 15.70
N ARG A 116 4.57 15.68 16.67
CA ARG A 116 6.03 15.91 16.66
C ARG A 116 6.82 14.60 16.82
N ARG A 117 6.34 13.66 17.63
CA ARG A 117 7.00 12.34 17.79
C ARG A 117 6.92 11.48 16.52
N MET A 118 6.00 11.76 15.62
CA MET A 118 5.87 11.07 14.32
C MET A 118 6.83 11.61 13.25
N VAL A 119 7.37 12.83 13.40
CA VAL A 119 8.30 13.47 12.44
C VAL A 119 9.46 12.56 12.04
N PRO A 120 10.17 11.88 12.97
CA PRO A 120 11.28 11.00 12.60
C PRO A 120 10.87 9.89 11.63
N PHE A 121 9.66 9.31 11.78
CA PHE A 121 9.15 8.27 10.88
C PHE A 121 8.86 8.83 9.49
N THR A 122 8.33 10.05 9.41
CA THR A 122 8.06 10.72 8.13
C THR A 122 9.37 11.07 7.41
N ILE A 123 10.39 11.56 8.13
CA ILE A 123 11.71 11.85 7.55
C ILE A 123 12.37 10.55 7.07
N LEU A 124 12.40 9.52 7.92
CA LEU A 124 12.97 8.21 7.58
C LEU A 124 12.23 7.60 6.38
N GLY A 125 10.90 7.69 6.37
CA GLY A 125 10.07 7.26 5.26
C GLY A 125 10.37 8.01 3.97
N GLY A 126 10.59 9.32 4.02
CA GLY A 126 11.01 10.14 2.89
C GLY A 126 12.37 9.71 2.31
N ILE A 127 13.36 9.50 3.17
CA ILE A 127 14.67 8.98 2.75
C ILE A 127 14.54 7.60 2.12
N THR A 128 13.76 6.70 2.75
CA THR A 128 13.48 5.35 2.23
C THR A 128 12.80 5.42 0.86
N THR A 129 11.80 6.28 0.70
CA THR A 129 11.13 6.52 -0.58
C THR A 129 12.11 6.98 -1.65
N LEU A 130 12.96 7.97 -1.39
CA LEU A 130 13.95 8.44 -2.35
C LEU A 130 14.92 7.34 -2.78
N TYR A 131 15.38 6.54 -1.83
CA TYR A 131 16.23 5.38 -2.13
C TYR A 131 15.49 4.33 -2.97
N MET A 132 14.25 3.97 -2.60
CA MET A 132 13.45 2.99 -3.33
C MET A 132 13.15 3.44 -4.77
N LEU A 133 12.83 4.72 -4.97
CA LEU A 133 12.62 5.30 -6.29
C LEU A 133 13.90 5.23 -7.13
N TRP A 134 15.04 5.58 -6.55
CA TRP A 134 16.33 5.45 -7.21
C TRP A 134 16.62 3.99 -7.58
N ALA A 135 16.40 3.05 -6.66
CA ALA A 135 16.64 1.61 -6.89
C ALA A 135 15.75 1.05 -8.01
N LEU A 136 14.45 1.40 -8.02
CA LEU A 136 13.51 0.98 -9.06
C LEU A 136 13.91 1.52 -10.45
N MET A 137 14.46 2.73 -10.51
CA MET A 137 14.94 3.30 -11.78
C MET A 137 16.30 2.75 -12.22
N SER A 138 17.17 2.37 -11.26
CA SER A 138 18.56 1.98 -11.54
C SER A 138 18.72 0.48 -11.82
N PHE A 139 17.88 -0.36 -11.22
CA PHE A 139 17.99 -1.81 -11.35
C PHE A 139 16.81 -2.40 -12.12
N PRO A 140 17.02 -3.48 -12.92
CA PRO A 140 15.93 -4.14 -13.62
C PRO A 140 14.99 -4.85 -12.66
N THR A 141 13.68 -4.71 -12.88
CA THR A 141 12.65 -5.43 -12.14
C THR A 141 12.21 -6.66 -12.94
N SER A 142 12.33 -7.84 -12.35
CA SER A 142 11.79 -9.10 -12.88
C SER A 142 10.39 -9.31 -12.33
N ILE A 143 9.45 -9.68 -13.21
CA ILE A 143 8.04 -9.89 -12.87
C ILE A 143 7.63 -11.24 -13.42
N TYR A 144 7.16 -12.15 -12.55
CA TYR A 144 6.70 -13.47 -12.95
C TYR A 144 5.67 -14.01 -11.96
N VAL A 145 4.98 -15.09 -12.36
CA VAL A 145 4.01 -15.77 -11.50
C VAL A 145 4.68 -16.94 -10.79
N GLN A 146 4.47 -17.03 -9.48
CA GLN A 146 4.86 -18.18 -8.68
C GLN A 146 3.66 -18.66 -7.85
N GLY A 147 3.20 -19.87 -8.12
CA GLY A 147 1.92 -20.34 -7.58
C GLY A 147 0.77 -19.45 -8.04
N ASN A 148 0.03 -18.90 -7.10
CA ASN A 148 -1.11 -18.01 -7.37
C ASN A 148 -0.79 -16.51 -7.16
N SER A 149 0.47 -16.12 -7.11
CA SER A 149 0.87 -14.75 -6.79
C SER A 149 1.87 -14.21 -7.80
N ILE A 150 1.84 -12.90 -8.05
CA ILE A 150 2.91 -12.23 -8.81
C ILE A 150 4.09 -12.00 -7.88
N VAL A 151 5.28 -12.31 -8.39
CA VAL A 151 6.55 -12.03 -7.73
C VAL A 151 7.24 -10.90 -8.44
N TYR A 152 7.64 -9.90 -7.67
CA TYR A 152 8.38 -8.72 -8.12
C TYR A 152 9.77 -8.75 -7.50
N ILE A 153 10.80 -8.87 -8.32
CA ILE A 153 12.21 -8.90 -7.86
C ILE A 153 12.96 -7.71 -8.46
N ASN A 154 13.39 -6.83 -7.58
CA ASN A 154 14.34 -5.78 -7.92
C ASN A 154 15.54 -5.87 -6.96
N PRO A 155 16.77 -6.08 -7.46
CA PRO A 155 17.94 -6.30 -6.60
C PRO A 155 18.23 -5.14 -5.64
N GLY A 156 17.88 -3.90 -6.04
CA GLY A 156 18.09 -2.72 -5.20
C GLY A 156 17.10 -2.57 -4.05
N THR A 157 15.91 -3.22 -4.13
CA THR A 157 14.88 -3.10 -3.09
C THR A 157 14.78 -4.31 -2.17
N GLN A 158 15.36 -5.46 -2.56
CA GLN A 158 15.29 -6.71 -1.78
C GLN A 158 16.39 -6.84 -0.72
N ILE A 159 16.57 -5.82 0.09
CA ILE A 159 17.54 -5.80 1.18
C ILE A 159 16.78 -5.97 2.50
N THR A 160 17.16 -6.96 3.32
CA THR A 160 16.46 -7.27 4.59
C THR A 160 16.41 -6.07 5.54
N ALA A 161 17.50 -5.29 5.65
CA ALA A 161 17.51 -4.08 6.46
C ALA A 161 16.51 -3.03 5.95
N LEU A 162 16.36 -2.91 4.63
CA LEU A 162 15.42 -2.00 4.01
C LEU A 162 13.96 -2.41 4.27
N ALA A 163 13.67 -3.72 4.27
CA ALA A 163 12.36 -4.24 4.66
C ALA A 163 12.02 -3.90 6.13
N ALA A 164 13.00 -4.02 7.04
CA ALA A 164 12.82 -3.63 8.44
C ALA A 164 12.54 -2.11 8.58
N ILE A 165 13.31 -1.27 7.89
CA ILE A 165 13.09 0.18 7.86
C ILE A 165 11.70 0.50 7.29
N TYR A 166 11.29 -0.15 6.21
CA TYR A 166 9.96 -0.02 5.62
C TYR A 166 8.84 -0.28 6.65
N ILE A 167 8.94 -1.37 7.41
CA ILE A 167 7.98 -1.72 8.47
C ILE A 167 7.97 -0.66 9.57
N ILE A 168 9.14 -0.19 10.00
CA ILE A 168 9.26 0.88 11.01
C ILE A 168 8.58 2.15 10.52
N CYS A 169 8.78 2.54 9.26
CA CYS A 169 8.15 3.74 8.69
C CYS A 169 6.63 3.58 8.59
N THR A 170 6.15 2.47 8.04
CA THR A 170 4.71 2.28 7.74
C THR A 170 3.87 1.99 8.98
N CYS A 171 4.43 1.33 10.01
CA CYS A 171 3.70 0.95 11.22
C CYS A 171 4.05 1.83 12.42
N GLY A 172 5.31 2.29 12.52
CA GLY A 172 5.82 2.96 13.71
C GLY A 172 5.05 4.22 14.11
N SER A 173 4.73 5.08 13.14
CA SER A 173 3.99 6.32 13.39
C SER A 173 2.62 6.10 14.03
N LEU A 174 1.94 5.00 13.68
CA LEU A 174 0.60 4.65 14.17
C LEU A 174 0.57 4.43 15.69
N PHE A 175 1.64 3.89 16.28
CA PHE A 175 1.74 3.65 17.72
C PHE A 175 1.94 4.92 18.55
N PHE A 176 2.29 6.04 17.92
CA PHE A 176 2.43 7.33 18.60
C PHE A 176 1.16 8.19 18.54
N SER A 177 0.10 7.70 17.90
CA SER A 177 -1.20 8.38 17.87
C SER A 177 -1.88 8.35 19.23
N LYS A 178 -2.61 9.41 19.58
CA LYS A 178 -3.52 9.47 20.74
C LYS A 178 -4.90 8.89 20.43
N GLU A 179 -5.18 8.60 19.19
CA GLU A 179 -6.43 8.01 18.73
C GLU A 179 -6.35 6.47 18.85
N PRO A 180 -7.09 5.81 19.78
CA PRO A 180 -7.00 4.37 19.98
C PRO A 180 -7.23 3.54 18.70
N PRO A 181 -8.14 3.93 17.78
CA PRO A 181 -8.31 3.21 16.51
C PRO A 181 -7.06 3.22 15.62
N MET A 182 -6.22 4.28 15.68
CA MET A 182 -4.97 4.35 14.93
C MET A 182 -3.94 3.35 15.48
N VAL A 183 -3.85 3.22 16.79
CA VAL A 183 -2.97 2.25 17.44
C VAL A 183 -3.40 0.82 17.10
N LEU A 184 -4.72 0.56 17.16
CA LEU A 184 -5.28 -0.74 16.75
C LEU A 184 -4.99 -1.05 15.28
N PHE A 185 -5.17 -0.06 14.40
CA PHE A 185 -4.83 -0.18 12.98
C PHE A 185 -3.33 -0.47 12.77
N GLY A 186 -2.45 0.20 13.55
CA GLY A 186 -1.01 -0.06 13.55
C GLY A 186 -0.66 -1.49 13.96
N GLY A 187 -1.31 -2.00 15.01
CA GLY A 187 -1.16 -3.38 15.47
C GLY A 187 -1.61 -4.40 14.42
N ALA A 188 -2.80 -4.19 13.85
CA ALA A 188 -3.33 -5.04 12.78
C ALA A 188 -2.41 -5.03 11.53
N ASN A 189 -1.89 -3.85 11.16
CA ASN A 189 -0.94 -3.69 10.06
C ASN A 189 0.35 -4.46 10.31
N LEU A 190 0.95 -4.31 11.48
CA LEU A 190 2.17 -5.00 11.85
C LEU A 190 1.98 -6.52 11.87
N LEU A 191 0.89 -7.01 12.47
CA LEU A 191 0.58 -8.45 12.51
C LEU A 191 0.37 -9.03 11.11
N ALA A 192 -0.35 -8.32 10.23
CA ALA A 192 -0.54 -8.74 8.85
C ALA A 192 0.79 -8.82 8.09
N LEU A 193 1.67 -7.82 8.24
CA LEU A 193 3.00 -7.81 7.65
C LEU A 193 3.85 -8.99 8.12
N LEU A 194 3.92 -9.22 9.43
CA LEU A 194 4.68 -10.33 10.01
C LEU A 194 4.13 -11.68 9.55
N PHE A 195 2.80 -11.83 9.49
CA PHE A 195 2.14 -13.03 8.99
C PHE A 195 2.51 -13.31 7.52
N VAL A 196 2.39 -12.31 6.64
CA VAL A 196 2.74 -12.46 5.23
C VAL A 196 4.22 -12.79 5.05
N MET A 197 5.11 -12.14 5.81
CA MET A 197 6.55 -12.45 5.78
C MET A 197 6.87 -13.88 6.24
N ALA A 198 6.14 -14.40 7.22
CA ALA A 198 6.35 -15.75 7.73
C ALA A 198 5.82 -16.83 6.78
N VAL A 199 4.67 -16.59 6.11
CA VAL A 199 3.98 -17.61 5.31
C VAL A 199 4.41 -17.62 3.85
N LYS A 200 4.56 -16.45 3.22
CA LYS A 200 4.84 -16.34 1.78
C LYS A 200 5.74 -15.15 1.44
N ARG A 201 6.99 -15.21 1.84
CA ARG A 201 7.97 -14.11 1.57
C ARG A 201 8.03 -13.68 0.11
N TYR A 202 7.91 -14.63 -0.84
CA TYR A 202 7.97 -14.35 -2.28
C TYR A 202 6.73 -13.64 -2.82
N ALA A 203 5.59 -13.79 -2.15
CA ALA A 203 4.32 -13.19 -2.56
C ALA A 203 3.95 -11.94 -1.74
N PHE A 204 4.89 -11.42 -0.97
CA PHE A 204 4.68 -10.32 -0.02
C PHE A 204 3.91 -9.14 -0.66
N THR A 205 4.37 -8.68 -1.81
CA THR A 205 3.81 -7.49 -2.47
C THR A 205 2.38 -7.73 -2.99
N SER A 206 2.08 -8.92 -3.50
CA SER A 206 0.74 -9.27 -4.00
C SER A 206 -0.26 -9.54 -2.87
N LEU A 207 0.16 -10.21 -1.79
CA LEU A 207 -0.70 -10.44 -0.61
C LEU A 207 -1.00 -9.14 0.15
N TRP A 208 -0.15 -8.14 0.00
CA TRP A 208 -0.37 -6.82 0.55
C TRP A 208 -1.65 -6.16 0.00
N CYS A 209 -2.03 -6.44 -1.25
CA CYS A 209 -3.27 -5.95 -1.84
C CYS A 209 -4.51 -6.46 -1.12
N ALA A 210 -4.55 -7.73 -0.72
CA ALA A 210 -5.66 -8.27 0.08
C ALA A 210 -5.73 -7.61 1.47
N TYR A 211 -4.57 -7.35 2.08
CA TYR A 211 -4.51 -6.60 3.32
C TYR A 211 -5.00 -5.16 3.15
N ALA A 212 -4.63 -4.48 2.06
CA ALA A 212 -5.07 -3.11 1.78
C ALA A 212 -6.60 -2.99 1.69
N ALA A 213 -7.29 -4.03 1.19
CA ALA A 213 -8.74 -4.12 1.20
C ALA A 213 -9.30 -4.11 2.63
N PHE A 214 -8.75 -4.97 3.50
CA PHE A 214 -9.15 -5.02 4.91
C PHE A 214 -8.85 -3.70 5.63
N ALA A 215 -7.67 -3.13 5.43
CA ALA A 215 -7.28 -1.83 5.97
C ALA A 215 -8.25 -0.72 5.56
N SER A 216 -8.72 -0.73 4.31
CA SER A 216 -9.67 0.25 3.78
C SER A 216 -11.02 0.20 4.49
N VAL A 217 -11.50 -1.00 4.82
CA VAL A 217 -12.74 -1.17 5.62
C VAL A 217 -12.57 -0.59 7.02
N ILE A 218 -11.41 -0.80 7.67
CA ILE A 218 -11.12 -0.21 9.00
C ILE A 218 -11.11 1.32 8.91
N ILE A 219 -10.48 1.89 7.90
CA ILE A 219 -10.44 3.34 7.69
C ILE A 219 -11.86 3.89 7.49
N LEU A 220 -12.67 3.27 6.64
CA LEU A 220 -14.07 3.66 6.45
C LEU A 220 -14.86 3.58 7.77
N ALA A 221 -14.75 2.47 8.50
CA ALA A 221 -15.44 2.28 9.78
C ALA A 221 -15.04 3.37 10.80
N TYR A 222 -13.75 3.72 10.87
CA TYR A 222 -13.28 4.82 11.71
C TYR A 222 -13.95 6.15 11.35
N PHE A 223 -13.95 6.53 10.06
CA PHE A 223 -14.59 7.77 9.62
C PHE A 223 -16.10 7.74 9.82
N TRP A 224 -16.74 6.60 9.70
CA TRP A 224 -18.17 6.43 9.93
C TRP A 224 -18.52 6.58 11.43
N GLN A 225 -17.86 5.85 12.32
CA GLN A 225 -18.11 5.86 13.76
C GLN A 225 -17.76 7.22 14.40
N SER A 226 -16.63 7.83 14.01
CA SER A 226 -16.24 9.14 14.54
C SER A 226 -17.26 10.23 14.20
N ARG A 227 -18.11 10.03 13.20
CA ARG A 227 -19.21 10.95 12.84
C ARG A 227 -20.50 10.62 13.58
N ALA A 228 -20.76 9.37 13.91
CA ALA A 228 -21.94 8.95 14.66
C ALA A 228 -21.83 9.29 16.17
N LEU A 229 -20.64 9.24 16.74
CA LEU A 229 -20.42 9.40 18.20
C LEU A 229 -20.13 10.85 18.63
N ARG A 230 -19.70 11.75 17.76
CA ARG A 230 -19.38 13.15 18.12
C ARG A 230 -20.56 13.99 18.61
N PRO A 231 -21.83 13.82 18.21
CA PRO A 231 -22.94 14.56 18.82
C PRO A 231 -23.10 14.25 20.31
N PHE A 232 -22.77 13.02 20.74
CA PHE A 232 -22.96 12.58 22.14
C PHE A 232 -21.85 13.04 23.11
N LEU A 233 -20.64 13.30 22.61
CA LEU A 233 -19.50 13.68 23.46
C LEU A 233 -19.36 15.19 23.67
N TYR A 234 -19.93 16.00 22.78
CA TYR A 234 -19.85 17.48 22.87
C TYR A 234 -20.92 18.11 23.76
N THR A 235 -21.97 17.36 24.14
CA THR A 235 -23.03 17.84 25.06
C THR A 235 -22.69 17.69 26.53
N LYS A 236 -21.50 17.18 26.90
CA LYS A 236 -21.11 16.98 28.33
C LYS A 236 -20.22 18.09 28.91
N HIS A 237 -19.87 19.11 28.16
CA HIS A 237 -19.06 20.26 28.64
C HIS A 237 -19.58 21.62 28.08
N ALA A 238 -20.90 21.80 28.00
CA ALA A 238 -21.56 23.09 27.85
C ALA A 238 -22.24 23.48 29.18
#